data_f01deda8cb3b26a85dc42d212c4e8f10
#
_entry.id   f01deda8cb3b26a85dc42d212c4e8f10
#
_cell.length_a   1.000
_cell.length_b   1.000
_cell.length_c   1.000
_cell.angle_alpha   90.00
_cell.angle_beta   90.00
_cell.angle_gamma   90.00
#
_symmetry.space_group_name_H-M   'P 1'
#
loop_
_entity.id
_entity.type
_entity.pdbx_description
1 polymer ?
#
loop_
_entity_poly.entity_id
_entity_poly.type
_entity_poly.pdbx_seq_one_letter_code
_entity_poly.pdbx_strand_id
1 'polypeptide(L)'
;MGIADHTIVCFTSDNGGGLGPNGSLRAGKATLYEGGLRVPFVVAGPGVASGARCDVPVAQWDLLPTIHDLSGSNQPLVAELDGGSLREVLASGNQGAVGRPVEGFVFHYPCYFAPPLSVIRLGDYKLMEHLLTGEQKLFDVARDYREQNNLIGKYPEKAAELKKVMSRYLRKIDAEDVQEVYRARLAELDRFEAMARSVHARTVQRSAGDVQLVRDADKRLADSLQRFERNRQECRENMRGKDF
;
A
#
# COMPACT_ATOMS: atom_id res chain seq x y z
N MET A 1 11.06 29.26 23.43
CA MET A 1 9.62 29.35 23.09
C MET A 1 8.71 28.64 24.08
N GLY A 2 9.19 27.79 24.99
CA GLY A 2 8.42 27.17 26.09
C GLY A 2 7.16 26.39 25.70
N ILE A 3 7.13 25.80 24.50
CA ILE A 3 5.95 25.08 24.00
C ILE A 3 6.05 23.56 24.13
N ALA A 4 7.15 23.04 24.66
CA ALA A 4 7.38 21.60 24.75
C ALA A 4 6.31 20.85 25.54
N ASP A 5 5.83 21.47 26.63
CA ASP A 5 4.80 20.90 27.50
C ASP A 5 3.39 20.87 26.86
N HIS A 6 3.25 21.44 25.69
CA HIS A 6 2.00 21.51 24.92
C HIS A 6 2.16 20.99 23.47
N THR A 7 3.25 20.26 23.20
CA THR A 7 3.53 19.77 21.85
C THR A 7 3.78 18.27 21.87
N ILE A 8 3.03 17.55 21.03
CA ILE A 8 3.29 16.16 20.73
C ILE A 8 3.98 16.08 19.37
N VAL A 9 5.10 15.36 19.32
CA VAL A 9 5.87 15.11 18.09
C VAL A 9 5.68 13.67 17.68
N CYS A 10 5.26 13.43 16.45
CA CYS A 10 5.18 12.12 15.85
C CYS A 10 6.15 12.04 14.65
N PHE A 11 7.04 11.06 14.66
CA PHE A 11 7.94 10.76 13.55
C PHE A 11 7.55 9.41 12.95
N THR A 12 7.26 9.40 11.66
CA THR A 12 6.92 8.20 10.89
C THR A 12 7.34 8.35 9.43
N SER A 13 7.13 7.33 8.61
CA SER A 13 7.33 7.35 7.15
C SER A 13 6.04 6.94 6.45
N ASP A 14 5.84 7.40 5.22
CA ASP A 14 4.68 7.10 4.38
C ASP A 14 4.62 5.63 3.93
N ASN A 15 5.78 5.00 3.71
CA ASN A 15 5.94 3.61 3.27
C ASN A 15 7.33 3.08 3.65
N GLY A 16 7.54 1.78 3.47
CA GLY A 16 8.85 1.16 3.65
C GLY A 16 9.88 1.64 2.62
N GLY A 17 11.17 1.42 2.88
CA GLY A 17 12.26 1.93 2.06
C GLY A 17 12.21 1.46 0.60
N GLY A 18 12.47 2.39 -0.34
CA GLY A 18 12.49 2.12 -1.79
C GLY A 18 13.87 2.03 -2.40
N LEU A 19 14.87 2.59 -1.72
CA LEU A 19 16.27 2.61 -2.18
C LEU A 19 17.16 2.02 -1.10
N GLY A 20 17.64 0.81 -1.32
CA GLY A 20 18.54 0.12 -0.41
C GLY A 20 17.84 -0.89 0.53
N PRO A 21 18.61 -1.52 1.42
CA PRO A 21 18.13 -2.57 2.28
C PRO A 21 17.20 -2.01 3.37
N ASN A 22 16.04 -2.65 3.57
CA ASN A 22 15.13 -2.42 4.69
C ASN A 22 15.54 -3.23 5.93
N GLY A 23 16.81 -3.21 6.28
CA GLY A 23 17.35 -4.08 7.31
C GLY A 23 17.16 -5.55 6.92
N SER A 24 16.46 -6.30 7.77
CA SER A 24 16.15 -7.71 7.54
C SER A 24 14.71 -7.96 7.06
N LEU A 25 13.92 -6.91 6.83
CA LEU A 25 12.54 -7.03 6.34
C LEU A 25 12.52 -7.43 4.86
N ARG A 26 11.53 -8.23 4.48
CA ARG A 26 11.36 -8.67 3.11
C ARG A 26 10.86 -7.55 2.22
N ALA A 27 11.46 -7.40 1.04
CA ALA A 27 11.07 -6.45 0.00
C ALA A 27 11.10 -4.97 0.48
N GLY A 28 10.27 -4.08 -0.08
CA GLY A 28 10.25 -2.66 0.23
C GLY A 28 9.07 -1.94 -0.41
N LYS A 29 9.24 -0.67 -0.70
CA LYS A 29 8.22 0.20 -1.31
C LYS A 29 7.52 -0.48 -2.49
N ALA A 30 6.21 -0.22 -2.62
CA ALA A 30 5.33 -0.80 -3.63
C ALA A 30 5.07 -2.33 -3.46
N THR A 31 5.38 -2.90 -2.30
CA THR A 31 5.00 -4.27 -1.95
C THR A 31 4.19 -4.33 -0.66
N LEU A 32 3.41 -5.40 -0.48
CA LEU A 32 2.65 -5.65 0.74
C LEU A 32 3.36 -6.62 1.70
N TYR A 33 4.65 -6.88 1.50
CA TYR A 33 5.51 -7.51 2.50
C TYR A 33 5.87 -6.53 3.63
N GLU A 34 6.38 -7.05 4.75
CA GLU A 34 6.72 -6.21 5.92
C GLU A 34 7.69 -5.08 5.57
N GLY A 35 8.62 -5.29 4.63
CA GLY A 35 9.53 -4.22 4.18
C GLY A 35 8.87 -3.06 3.44
N GLY A 36 7.70 -3.28 2.86
CA GLY A 36 6.90 -2.21 2.25
C GLY A 36 5.90 -1.56 3.20
N LEU A 37 5.43 -2.31 4.21
CA LEU A 37 4.38 -1.87 5.14
C LEU A 37 4.92 -1.32 6.47
N ARG A 38 5.99 -1.92 7.02
CA ARG A 38 6.56 -1.47 8.29
C ARG A 38 7.36 -0.21 8.13
N VAL A 39 7.06 0.75 8.98
CA VAL A 39 7.71 2.07 9.04
C VAL A 39 8.14 2.38 10.48
N PRO A 40 9.14 3.24 10.69
CA PRO A 40 9.41 3.77 12.01
C PRO A 40 8.18 4.54 12.51
N PHE A 41 7.88 4.40 13.80
CA PHE A 41 6.79 5.13 14.44
C PHE A 41 7.23 5.52 15.85
N VAL A 42 7.53 6.80 16.06
CA VAL A 42 8.03 7.34 17.33
C VAL A 42 7.15 8.51 17.72
N VAL A 43 6.68 8.49 18.96
CA VAL A 43 5.86 9.57 19.51
C VAL A 43 6.48 10.06 20.79
N ALA A 44 6.54 11.38 20.97
CA ALA A 44 7.03 12.03 22.18
C ALA A 44 6.18 13.25 22.51
N GLY A 45 6.01 13.54 23.79
CA GLY A 45 5.28 14.71 24.28
C GLY A 45 4.44 14.44 25.53
N PRO A 46 3.61 15.40 25.93
CA PRO A 46 2.76 15.28 27.12
C PRO A 46 1.83 14.06 27.01
N GLY A 47 1.73 13.30 28.10
CA GLY A 47 0.88 12.11 28.16
C GLY A 47 1.44 10.87 27.45
N VAL A 48 2.66 10.93 26.91
CA VAL A 48 3.35 9.79 26.28
C VAL A 48 4.38 9.21 27.25
N ALA A 49 4.36 7.88 27.44
CA ALA A 49 5.32 7.17 28.29
C ALA A 49 6.74 7.33 27.74
N SER A 50 7.63 7.95 28.54
CA SER A 50 9.00 8.23 28.14
C SER A 50 9.86 6.96 28.10
N GLY A 51 10.68 6.81 27.05
CA GLY A 51 11.62 5.70 26.90
C GLY A 51 10.96 4.33 26.71
N ALA A 52 9.65 4.28 26.49
CA ALA A 52 8.91 3.06 26.30
C ALA A 52 9.08 2.50 24.88
N ARG A 53 9.00 1.17 24.76
CA ARG A 53 8.86 0.45 23.50
C ARG A 53 7.52 -0.26 23.49
N CYS A 54 6.78 -0.11 22.40
CA CYS A 54 5.46 -0.69 22.24
C CYS A 54 5.46 -1.69 21.08
N ASP A 55 4.93 -2.89 21.32
CA ASP A 55 4.77 -3.94 20.32
C ASP A 55 3.30 -4.10 19.86
N VAL A 56 2.39 -3.26 20.39
CA VAL A 56 1.00 -3.20 19.91
C VAL A 56 0.99 -2.74 18.45
N PRO A 57 0.38 -3.49 17.51
CA PRO A 57 0.31 -3.09 16.12
C PRO A 57 -0.51 -1.81 15.95
N VAL A 58 0.08 -0.81 15.31
CA VAL A 58 -0.54 0.48 15.02
C VAL A 58 -0.40 0.82 13.54
N ALA A 59 -1.24 1.73 13.05
CA ALA A 59 -1.19 2.18 11.66
C ALA A 59 -1.36 3.71 11.59
N GLN A 60 -0.96 4.30 10.46
CA GLN A 60 -1.03 5.74 10.28
C GLN A 60 -2.46 6.30 10.30
N TRP A 61 -3.46 5.52 9.89
CA TRP A 61 -4.87 5.92 10.02
C TRP A 61 -5.36 6.02 11.47
N ASP A 62 -4.58 5.52 12.46
CA ASP A 62 -4.83 5.74 13.88
C ASP A 62 -4.45 7.16 14.34
N LEU A 63 -3.66 7.90 13.55
CA LEU A 63 -3.18 9.24 13.93
C LEU A 63 -4.33 10.25 14.06
N LEU A 64 -5.28 10.25 13.14
CA LEU A 64 -6.39 11.21 13.19
C LEU A 64 -7.23 11.07 14.47
N PRO A 65 -7.76 9.90 14.84
CA PRO A 65 -8.49 9.74 16.10
C PRO A 65 -7.60 9.98 17.34
N THR A 66 -6.29 9.68 17.25
CA THR A 66 -5.34 9.95 18.33
C THR A 66 -5.13 11.45 18.55
N ILE A 67 -4.89 12.21 17.49
CA ILE A 67 -4.70 13.67 17.57
C ILE A 67 -5.97 14.33 18.09
N HIS A 68 -7.13 13.92 17.61
CA HIS A 68 -8.41 14.41 18.09
C HIS A 68 -8.59 14.19 19.58
N ASP A 69 -8.33 12.98 20.07
CA ASP A 69 -8.47 12.60 21.48
C ASP A 69 -7.45 13.35 22.37
N LEU A 70 -6.19 13.42 21.95
CA LEU A 70 -5.12 14.08 22.71
C LEU A 70 -5.25 15.62 22.72
N SER A 71 -5.86 16.21 21.70
CA SER A 71 -6.13 17.66 21.67
C SER A 71 -7.28 18.09 22.58
N GLY A 72 -8.06 17.14 23.11
CA GLY A 72 -9.25 17.43 23.90
C GLY A 72 -10.38 18.05 23.07
N SER A 73 -10.39 17.85 21.75
CA SER A 73 -11.43 18.35 20.85
C SER A 73 -12.78 17.74 21.18
N ASN A 74 -13.81 18.59 21.27
CA ASN A 74 -15.22 18.16 21.41
C ASN A 74 -15.96 18.09 20.08
N GLN A 75 -15.28 18.36 18.96
CA GLN A 75 -15.89 18.27 17.64
C GLN A 75 -16.07 16.78 17.28
N PRO A 76 -17.22 16.38 16.68
CA PRO A 76 -17.38 14.99 16.27
C PRO A 76 -16.39 14.64 15.16
N LEU A 77 -15.75 13.48 15.27
CA LEU A 77 -15.04 12.87 14.16
C LEU A 77 -16.02 12.38 13.11
N VAL A 78 -15.56 12.25 11.86
CA VAL A 78 -16.34 11.60 10.80
C VAL A 78 -16.73 10.18 11.23
N ALA A 79 -17.93 9.76 10.86
CA ALA A 79 -18.53 8.52 11.38
C ALA A 79 -17.81 7.24 10.92
N GLU A 80 -17.12 7.29 9.79
CA GLU A 80 -16.51 6.11 9.15
C GLU A 80 -14.97 6.22 9.15
N LEU A 81 -14.37 5.97 10.31
CA LEU A 81 -12.90 5.87 10.45
C LEU A 81 -12.49 4.42 10.63
N ASP A 82 -11.45 4.00 9.93
CA ASP A 82 -10.80 2.69 10.14
C ASP A 82 -9.85 2.69 11.34
N GLY A 83 -9.40 3.87 11.79
CA GLY A 83 -8.45 4.06 12.88
C GLY A 83 -9.10 4.13 14.25
N GLY A 84 -8.28 3.86 15.28
CA GLY A 84 -8.62 4.04 16.69
C GLY A 84 -7.61 4.94 17.40
N SER A 85 -8.01 5.53 18.54
CA SER A 85 -7.09 6.33 19.34
C SER A 85 -6.00 5.48 19.98
N LEU A 86 -4.76 5.94 19.87
CA LEU A 86 -3.58 5.35 20.50
C LEU A 86 -3.35 5.87 21.94
N ARG A 87 -4.24 6.70 22.49
CA ARG A 87 -4.03 7.38 23.78
C ARG A 87 -3.61 6.43 24.91
N GLU A 88 -4.33 5.31 25.08
CA GLU A 88 -4.02 4.34 26.13
C GLU A 88 -2.65 3.68 25.93
N VAL A 89 -2.35 3.29 24.70
CA VAL A 89 -1.09 2.65 24.31
C VAL A 89 0.08 3.61 24.51
N LEU A 90 -0.08 4.88 24.15
CA LEU A 90 0.94 5.91 24.32
C LEU A 90 1.18 6.23 25.79
N ALA A 91 0.14 6.28 26.59
CA ALA A 91 0.24 6.59 28.03
C ALA A 91 0.85 5.43 28.83
N SER A 92 0.53 4.18 28.48
CA SER A 92 1.04 2.99 29.18
C SER A 92 2.43 2.54 28.71
N GLY A 93 2.78 2.87 27.48
CA GLY A 93 4.02 2.46 26.82
C GLY A 93 3.97 1.11 26.08
N ASN A 94 3.20 0.14 26.53
CA ASN A 94 3.06 -1.18 25.86
C ASN A 94 1.80 -1.95 26.30
N GLN A 95 0.86 -1.32 26.96
CA GLN A 95 -0.40 -1.93 27.38
C GLN A 95 -1.58 -1.18 26.77
N GLY A 96 -2.74 -1.83 26.75
CA GLY A 96 -3.94 -1.28 26.19
C GLY A 96 -4.27 -1.85 24.81
N ALA A 97 -5.44 -1.50 24.33
CA ALA A 97 -5.96 -1.91 23.04
C ALA A 97 -6.32 -0.68 22.21
N VAL A 98 -6.18 -0.79 20.90
CA VAL A 98 -6.66 0.22 19.97
C VAL A 98 -8.02 -0.21 19.47
N GLY A 99 -9.07 0.52 19.89
CA GLY A 99 -10.44 0.27 19.46
C GLY A 99 -10.64 0.67 17.99
N ARG A 100 -10.69 -0.30 17.09
CA ARG A 100 -10.94 -0.09 15.66
C ARG A 100 -12.26 -0.76 15.26
N PRO A 101 -13.01 -0.19 14.30
CA PRO A 101 -14.24 -0.79 13.81
C PRO A 101 -14.00 -2.06 12.98
N VAL A 102 -12.76 -2.32 12.57
CA VAL A 102 -12.35 -3.47 11.76
C VAL A 102 -11.32 -4.29 12.52
N GLU A 103 -11.55 -5.59 12.59
CA GLU A 103 -10.56 -6.53 13.10
C GLU A 103 -9.37 -6.60 12.14
N GLY A 104 -8.17 -6.31 12.64
CA GLY A 104 -6.93 -6.42 11.86
C GLY A 104 -6.71 -5.28 10.86
N PHE A 105 -5.64 -5.41 10.10
CA PHE A 105 -5.21 -4.44 9.08
C PHE A 105 -5.41 -5.07 7.71
N VAL A 106 -6.25 -4.45 6.88
CA VAL A 106 -6.46 -4.90 5.50
C VAL A 106 -5.82 -3.91 4.54
N PHE A 107 -5.03 -4.44 3.61
CA PHE A 107 -4.42 -3.70 2.51
C PHE A 107 -4.90 -4.31 1.20
N HIS A 108 -5.46 -3.51 0.33
CA HIS A 108 -5.93 -3.92 -0.98
C HIS A 108 -5.19 -3.12 -2.05
N TYR A 109 -4.48 -3.83 -2.92
CA TYR A 109 -3.62 -3.22 -3.92
C TYR A 109 -3.84 -3.88 -5.29
N PRO A 110 -4.93 -3.54 -5.99
CA PRO A 110 -5.26 -4.12 -7.29
C PRO A 110 -4.47 -3.47 -8.42
N CYS A 111 -3.23 -3.07 -8.16
CA CYS A 111 -2.43 -2.26 -9.06
C CYS A 111 -1.77 -3.09 -10.16
N TYR A 112 -1.58 -2.47 -11.33
CA TYR A 112 -1.04 -3.12 -12.52
C TYR A 112 0.50 -3.07 -12.65
N PHE A 113 1.21 -2.28 -11.84
CA PHE A 113 2.68 -2.16 -11.88
C PHE A 113 3.38 -2.97 -10.78
N ALA A 114 2.64 -3.73 -10.01
CA ALA A 114 3.12 -4.71 -9.05
C ALA A 114 2.12 -5.88 -9.01
N PRO A 115 2.48 -7.04 -8.45
CA PRO A 115 1.51 -8.12 -8.29
C PRO A 115 0.28 -7.63 -7.53
N PRO A 116 -0.94 -7.80 -8.09
CA PRO A 116 -2.16 -7.32 -7.45
C PRO A 116 -2.51 -8.21 -6.25
N LEU A 117 -2.44 -7.65 -5.07
CA LEU A 117 -2.56 -8.38 -3.81
C LEU A 117 -3.63 -7.78 -2.90
N SER A 118 -4.31 -8.65 -2.16
CA SER A 118 -4.96 -8.29 -0.90
C SER A 118 -4.27 -8.97 0.26
N VAL A 119 -4.11 -8.24 1.34
CA VAL A 119 -3.44 -8.70 2.55
C VAL A 119 -4.27 -8.36 3.76
N ILE A 120 -4.35 -9.30 4.70
CA ILE A 120 -4.87 -9.03 6.04
C ILE A 120 -3.83 -9.46 7.08
N ARG A 121 -3.54 -8.58 8.03
CA ARG A 121 -2.90 -8.93 9.29
C ARG A 121 -3.93 -8.94 10.40
N LEU A 122 -4.11 -10.11 11.02
CA LEU A 122 -5.00 -10.29 12.17
C LEU A 122 -4.22 -11.00 13.29
N GLY A 123 -4.01 -10.28 14.40
CA GLY A 123 -3.12 -10.74 15.46
C GLY A 123 -1.69 -10.95 14.93
N ASP A 124 -1.15 -12.15 15.17
CA ASP A 124 0.20 -12.55 14.78
C ASP A 124 0.31 -13.02 13.33
N TYR A 125 -0.83 -13.30 12.69
CA TYR A 125 -0.85 -13.88 11.35
C TYR A 125 -1.13 -12.86 10.26
N LYS A 126 -0.49 -13.06 9.11
CA LYS A 126 -0.67 -12.29 7.90
C LYS A 126 -0.96 -13.22 6.73
N LEU A 127 -2.12 -13.05 6.13
CA LEU A 127 -2.52 -13.72 4.89
C LEU A 127 -2.35 -12.76 3.73
N MET A 128 -1.70 -13.22 2.67
CA MET A 128 -1.58 -12.53 1.39
C MET A 128 -2.32 -13.37 0.34
N GLU A 129 -3.11 -12.73 -0.52
CA GLU A 129 -3.82 -13.37 -1.64
C GLU A 129 -3.55 -12.61 -2.93
N HIS A 130 -3.12 -13.34 -3.95
CA HIS A 130 -2.99 -12.80 -5.30
C HIS A 130 -4.37 -12.72 -5.97
N LEU A 131 -4.80 -11.52 -6.34
CA LEU A 131 -6.18 -11.26 -6.75
C LEU A 131 -6.58 -11.92 -8.08
N LEU A 132 -5.63 -12.22 -8.97
CA LEU A 132 -5.91 -12.82 -10.27
C LEU A 132 -5.78 -14.33 -10.28
N THR A 133 -4.87 -14.90 -9.47
CA THR A 133 -4.60 -16.35 -9.44
C THR A 133 -5.25 -17.05 -8.27
N GLY A 134 -5.60 -16.31 -7.22
CA GLY A 134 -6.07 -16.87 -5.95
C GLY A 134 -4.98 -17.55 -5.13
N GLU A 135 -3.70 -17.48 -5.55
CA GLU A 135 -2.59 -18.02 -4.77
C GLU A 135 -2.50 -17.32 -3.42
N GLN A 136 -2.22 -18.08 -2.37
CA GLN A 136 -2.17 -17.58 -1.00
C GLN A 136 -0.85 -17.90 -0.32
N LYS A 137 -0.42 -16.97 0.55
CA LYS A 137 0.69 -17.16 1.49
C LYS A 137 0.25 -16.74 2.88
N LEU A 138 0.64 -17.54 3.88
CA LEU A 138 0.36 -17.26 5.28
C LEU A 138 1.67 -17.17 6.06
N PHE A 139 1.83 -16.12 6.87
CA PHE A 139 3.00 -15.90 7.71
C PHE A 139 2.60 -15.66 9.17
N ASP A 140 3.43 -16.11 10.12
CA ASP A 140 3.41 -15.68 11.52
C ASP A 140 4.38 -14.51 11.67
N VAL A 141 3.90 -13.29 11.48
CA VAL A 141 4.76 -12.09 11.44
C VAL A 141 5.25 -11.63 12.81
N ALA A 142 4.74 -12.22 13.89
CA ALA A 142 5.27 -11.99 15.23
C ALA A 142 6.60 -12.76 15.43
N ARG A 143 6.70 -13.98 14.89
CA ARG A 143 7.89 -14.84 15.00
C ARG A 143 8.78 -14.80 13.77
N ASP A 144 8.18 -14.60 12.60
CA ASP A 144 8.83 -14.55 11.28
C ASP A 144 8.52 -13.22 10.58
N TYR A 145 8.98 -12.11 11.18
CA TYR A 145 8.83 -10.76 10.59
C TYR A 145 9.56 -10.58 9.25
N ARG A 146 10.39 -11.60 8.85
CA ARG A 146 11.06 -11.66 7.56
C ARG A 146 10.24 -12.36 6.48
N GLU A 147 9.11 -12.95 6.85
CA GLU A 147 8.20 -13.65 5.94
C GLU A 147 8.89 -14.73 5.08
N GLN A 148 9.78 -15.52 5.72
CA GLN A 148 10.56 -16.56 5.06
C GLN A 148 9.81 -17.89 4.98
N ASN A 149 8.90 -18.16 5.93
CA ASN A 149 8.25 -19.44 6.09
C ASN A 149 6.76 -19.34 5.73
N ASN A 150 6.39 -19.77 4.52
CA ASN A 150 4.98 -19.84 4.13
C ASN A 150 4.28 -21.00 4.87
N LEU A 151 3.32 -20.65 5.71
CA LEU A 151 2.59 -21.59 6.58
C LEU A 151 1.24 -22.03 5.98
N ILE A 152 0.90 -21.66 4.73
CA ILE A 152 -0.39 -21.96 4.11
C ILE A 152 -0.75 -23.43 4.15
N GLY A 153 0.20 -24.32 3.87
CA GLY A 153 0.00 -25.77 3.92
C GLY A 153 -0.08 -26.34 5.33
N LYS A 154 0.46 -25.62 6.33
CA LYS A 154 0.47 -26.07 7.73
C LYS A 154 -0.79 -25.64 8.49
N TYR A 155 -1.32 -24.46 8.18
CA TYR A 155 -2.47 -23.87 8.89
C TYR A 155 -3.56 -23.40 7.92
N PRO A 156 -4.16 -24.30 7.10
CA PRO A 156 -5.16 -23.93 6.11
C PRO A 156 -6.43 -23.35 6.73
N GLU A 157 -6.82 -23.81 7.92
CA GLU A 157 -8.00 -23.29 8.63
C GLU A 157 -7.78 -21.82 9.08
N LYS A 158 -6.56 -21.50 9.56
CA LYS A 158 -6.22 -20.12 9.92
C LYS A 158 -6.23 -19.23 8.69
N ALA A 159 -5.72 -19.68 7.56
CA ALA A 159 -5.80 -18.94 6.31
C ALA A 159 -7.26 -18.68 5.87
N ALA A 160 -8.12 -19.69 5.99
CA ALA A 160 -9.55 -19.54 5.67
C ALA A 160 -10.26 -18.54 6.60
N GLU A 161 -9.93 -18.53 7.90
CA GLU A 161 -10.43 -17.56 8.87
C GLU A 161 -10.06 -16.13 8.45
N LEU A 162 -8.76 -15.87 8.21
CA LEU A 162 -8.28 -14.56 7.80
C LEU A 162 -8.91 -14.11 6.46
N LYS A 163 -8.99 -15.01 5.49
CA LYS A 163 -9.64 -14.74 4.21
C LYS A 163 -11.10 -14.33 4.39
N LYS A 164 -11.84 -15.00 5.28
CA LYS A 164 -13.23 -14.65 5.56
C LYS A 164 -13.38 -13.22 6.10
N VAL A 165 -12.50 -12.81 7.02
CA VAL A 165 -12.50 -11.45 7.57
C VAL A 165 -12.15 -10.44 6.48
N MET A 166 -11.06 -10.66 5.74
CA MET A 166 -10.63 -9.81 4.63
C MET A 166 -11.71 -9.63 3.57
N SER A 167 -12.30 -10.73 3.10
CA SER A 167 -13.35 -10.68 2.07
C SER A 167 -14.61 -9.97 2.54
N ARG A 168 -14.95 -10.05 3.82
CA ARG A 168 -16.07 -9.31 4.41
C ARG A 168 -15.80 -7.81 4.38
N TYR A 169 -14.61 -7.41 4.78
CA TYR A 169 -14.20 -6.01 4.77
C TYR A 169 -14.18 -5.43 3.36
N LEU A 170 -13.52 -6.11 2.40
CA LEU A 170 -13.44 -5.65 1.01
C LEU A 170 -14.82 -5.49 0.37
N ARG A 171 -15.76 -6.40 0.63
CA ARG A 171 -17.15 -6.23 0.16
C ARG A 171 -17.87 -5.06 0.83
N LYS A 172 -17.61 -4.81 2.13
CA LYS A 172 -18.25 -3.70 2.85
C LYS A 172 -17.85 -2.33 2.28
N ILE A 173 -16.59 -2.20 1.83
CA ILE A 173 -16.06 -0.94 1.30
C ILE A 173 -16.21 -0.83 -0.23
N ASP A 174 -16.85 -1.80 -0.89
CA ASP A 174 -16.95 -1.87 -2.36
C ASP A 174 -15.56 -1.73 -3.02
N ALA A 175 -14.62 -2.57 -2.57
CA ALA A 175 -13.24 -2.51 -3.01
C ALA A 175 -13.11 -2.73 -4.53
N GLU A 176 -12.20 -2.00 -5.17
CA GLU A 176 -11.97 -2.05 -6.61
C GLU A 176 -11.76 -3.47 -7.14
N ASP A 177 -12.44 -3.82 -8.23
CA ASP A 177 -12.23 -5.09 -8.93
C ASP A 177 -10.93 -5.05 -9.74
N VAL A 178 -10.04 -5.99 -9.47
CA VAL A 178 -8.74 -6.08 -10.14
C VAL A 178 -8.87 -6.20 -11.66
N GLN A 179 -9.89 -6.91 -12.16
CA GLN A 179 -10.12 -7.08 -13.60
C GLN A 179 -10.52 -5.74 -14.25
N GLU A 180 -11.31 -4.94 -13.56
CA GLU A 180 -11.69 -3.61 -14.04
C GLU A 180 -10.50 -2.65 -14.06
N VAL A 181 -9.66 -2.66 -13.01
CA VAL A 181 -8.42 -1.87 -12.95
C VAL A 181 -7.50 -2.19 -14.14
N TYR A 182 -7.28 -3.48 -14.45
CA TYR A 182 -6.43 -3.88 -15.56
C TYR A 182 -7.03 -3.56 -16.92
N ARG A 183 -8.35 -3.74 -17.11
CA ARG A 183 -9.04 -3.33 -18.34
C ARG A 183 -8.96 -1.82 -18.55
N ALA A 184 -9.20 -1.03 -17.51
CA ALA A 184 -9.09 0.43 -17.55
C ALA A 184 -7.67 0.87 -17.94
N ARG A 185 -6.64 0.22 -17.37
CA ARG A 185 -5.24 0.52 -17.71
C ARG A 185 -4.89 0.20 -19.15
N LEU A 186 -5.32 -0.94 -19.67
CA LEU A 186 -5.10 -1.29 -21.08
C LEU A 186 -5.78 -0.27 -22.01
N ALA A 187 -7.02 0.12 -21.73
CA ALA A 187 -7.73 1.14 -22.49
C ALA A 187 -7.06 2.54 -22.39
N GLU A 188 -6.43 2.86 -21.25
CA GLU A 188 -5.66 4.09 -21.10
C GLU A 188 -4.39 4.07 -21.95
N LEU A 189 -3.66 2.95 -22.00
CA LEU A 189 -2.49 2.78 -22.86
C LEU A 189 -2.84 2.93 -24.34
N ASP A 190 -3.99 2.41 -24.78
CA ASP A 190 -4.48 2.57 -26.16
C ASP A 190 -4.78 4.04 -26.48
N ARG A 191 -5.37 4.79 -25.54
CA ARG A 191 -5.59 6.23 -25.69
C ARG A 191 -4.29 7.03 -25.76
N PHE A 192 -3.30 6.70 -24.93
CA PHE A 192 -1.99 7.36 -24.98
C PHE A 192 -1.25 7.08 -26.28
N GLU A 193 -1.35 5.86 -26.82
CA GLU A 193 -0.78 5.53 -28.11
C GLU A 193 -1.43 6.35 -29.21
N ALA A 194 -2.76 6.41 -29.28
CA ALA A 194 -3.51 7.19 -30.25
C ALA A 194 -3.13 8.68 -30.17
N MET A 195 -2.98 9.23 -28.97
CA MET A 195 -2.54 10.59 -28.74
C MET A 195 -1.11 10.82 -29.26
N ALA A 196 -0.16 9.92 -28.97
CA ALA A 196 1.22 10.02 -29.41
C ALA A 196 1.31 10.04 -30.95
N ARG A 197 0.56 9.15 -31.61
CA ARG A 197 0.47 9.11 -33.09
C ARG A 197 -0.13 10.40 -33.66
N SER A 198 -1.16 10.95 -33.02
CA SER A 198 -1.78 12.24 -33.45
C SER A 198 -0.83 13.43 -33.29
N VAL A 199 -0.07 13.48 -32.18
CA VAL A 199 0.95 14.53 -31.97
C VAL A 199 2.06 14.41 -33.01
N HIS A 200 2.55 13.20 -33.31
CA HIS A 200 3.54 12.96 -34.34
C HIS A 200 3.05 13.44 -35.72
N ALA A 201 1.85 13.03 -36.15
CA ALA A 201 1.27 13.43 -37.43
C ALA A 201 1.18 14.96 -37.58
N ARG A 202 0.73 15.66 -36.53
CA ARG A 202 0.69 17.13 -36.54
C ARG A 202 2.08 17.78 -36.59
N THR A 203 3.08 17.17 -35.93
CA THR A 203 4.46 17.66 -35.96
C THR A 203 5.06 17.52 -37.35
N VAL A 204 4.90 16.35 -37.97
CA VAL A 204 5.35 16.10 -39.35
C VAL A 204 4.68 17.06 -40.33
N GLN A 205 3.37 17.27 -40.23
CA GLN A 205 2.64 18.21 -41.09
C GLN A 205 3.14 19.67 -40.96
N ARG A 206 3.55 20.07 -39.74
CA ARG A 206 4.05 21.42 -39.47
C ARG A 206 5.54 21.62 -39.76
N SER A 207 6.28 20.55 -40.00
CA SER A 207 7.72 20.61 -40.23
C SER A 207 8.13 21.34 -41.50
N ALA A 208 7.18 21.58 -42.41
CA ALA A 208 7.42 22.23 -43.72
C ALA A 208 8.60 21.65 -44.50
N GLY A 209 8.87 20.34 -44.34
CA GLY A 209 9.96 19.64 -44.99
C GLY A 209 11.30 19.66 -44.24
N ASP A 210 11.34 20.16 -43.01
CA ASP A 210 12.53 20.06 -42.14
C ASP A 210 12.79 18.61 -41.76
N VAL A 211 13.82 18.03 -42.41
CA VAL A 211 14.18 16.60 -42.27
C VAL A 211 14.63 16.27 -40.83
N GLN A 212 15.30 17.21 -40.15
CA GLN A 212 15.77 16.96 -38.79
C GLN A 212 14.59 16.93 -37.80
N LEU A 213 13.65 17.86 -37.96
CA LEU A 213 12.44 17.91 -37.11
C LEU A 213 11.57 16.65 -37.27
N VAL A 214 11.47 16.12 -38.51
CA VAL A 214 10.75 14.87 -38.78
C VAL A 214 11.46 13.68 -38.12
N ARG A 215 12.78 13.57 -38.27
CA ARG A 215 13.56 12.49 -37.63
C ARG A 215 13.43 12.48 -36.10
N ASP A 216 13.45 13.67 -35.50
CA ASP A 216 13.29 13.81 -34.04
C ASP A 216 11.87 13.41 -33.59
N ALA A 217 10.84 13.74 -34.40
CA ALA A 217 9.48 13.34 -34.14
C ALA A 217 9.30 11.81 -34.28
N ASP A 218 9.90 11.19 -35.31
CA ASP A 218 9.88 9.75 -35.53
C ASP A 218 10.51 9.01 -34.35
N LYS A 219 11.68 9.47 -33.88
CA LYS A 219 12.37 8.91 -32.73
C LYS A 219 11.52 8.97 -31.47
N ARG A 220 10.90 10.13 -31.16
CA ARG A 220 10.03 10.31 -29.98
C ARG A 220 8.81 9.39 -30.03
N LEU A 221 8.22 9.22 -31.20
CA LEU A 221 7.11 8.29 -31.38
C LEU A 221 7.58 6.85 -31.15
N ALA A 222 8.68 6.42 -31.76
CA ALA A 222 9.22 5.07 -31.59
C ALA A 222 9.51 4.75 -30.11
N ASP A 223 10.17 5.66 -29.38
CA ASP A 223 10.45 5.53 -27.95
C ASP A 223 9.16 5.41 -27.12
N SER A 224 8.14 6.18 -27.49
CA SER A 224 6.83 6.13 -26.82
C SER A 224 6.11 4.82 -27.06
N LEU A 225 6.07 4.35 -28.32
CA LEU A 225 5.44 3.07 -28.68
C LEU A 225 6.11 1.89 -28.01
N GLN A 226 7.45 1.88 -27.94
CA GLN A 226 8.19 0.84 -27.24
C GLN A 226 7.88 0.82 -25.74
N ARG A 227 7.72 2.00 -25.10
CA ARG A 227 7.32 2.10 -23.69
C ARG A 227 5.90 1.60 -23.46
N PHE A 228 4.95 1.95 -24.35
CA PHE A 228 3.56 1.48 -24.25
C PHE A 228 3.48 -0.04 -24.39
N GLU A 229 4.22 -0.64 -25.31
CA GLU A 229 4.21 -2.09 -25.50
C GLU A 229 4.82 -2.82 -24.28
N ARG A 230 5.92 -2.31 -23.70
CA ARG A 230 6.44 -2.85 -22.44
C ARG A 230 5.39 -2.83 -21.32
N ASN A 231 4.70 -1.69 -21.14
CA ASN A 231 3.67 -1.57 -20.12
C ASN A 231 2.48 -2.50 -20.36
N ARG A 232 2.09 -2.71 -21.63
CA ARG A 232 1.04 -3.70 -21.99
C ARG A 232 1.50 -5.13 -21.67
N GLN A 233 2.74 -5.43 -21.96
CA GLN A 233 3.31 -6.74 -21.65
C GLN A 233 3.37 -6.98 -20.16
N GLU A 234 3.84 -6.02 -19.37
CA GLU A 234 3.80 -6.08 -17.90
C GLU A 234 2.38 -6.32 -17.36
N CYS A 235 1.39 -5.55 -17.84
CA CYS A 235 0.00 -5.77 -17.45
C CYS A 235 -0.45 -7.21 -17.77
N ARG A 236 -0.16 -7.73 -18.96
CA ARG A 236 -0.54 -9.09 -19.37
C ARG A 236 0.18 -10.16 -18.54
N GLU A 237 1.44 -9.95 -18.20
CA GLU A 237 2.25 -10.87 -17.38
C GLU A 237 1.73 -10.92 -15.96
N ASN A 238 1.45 -9.76 -15.35
CA ASN A 238 0.83 -9.69 -14.03
C ASN A 238 -0.54 -10.35 -13.99
N MET A 239 -1.36 -10.20 -15.06
CA MET A 239 -2.63 -10.93 -15.19
C MET A 239 -2.46 -12.45 -15.22
N ARG A 240 -1.32 -12.95 -15.66
CA ARG A 240 -1.01 -14.40 -15.69
C ARG A 240 -0.43 -14.93 -14.38
N GLY A 241 -0.22 -14.07 -13.39
CA GLY A 241 0.23 -14.46 -12.05
C GLY A 241 1.67 -14.89 -11.97
N LYS A 242 2.56 -14.34 -12.78
CA LYS A 242 3.99 -14.58 -12.61
C LYS A 242 4.51 -13.83 -11.38
N ASP A 243 5.33 -14.52 -10.59
CA ASP A 243 6.18 -13.98 -9.51
C ASP A 243 5.45 -13.32 -8.31
N PHE A 244 4.47 -14.05 -7.75
CA PHE A 244 3.93 -13.75 -6.42
C PHE A 244 4.64 -14.53 -5.31
#